data_d744ea0ead05dce0dfa3175499879f2e
#
_entry.id   d744ea0ead05dce0dfa3175499879f2e
#
_cell.length_a   1.000
_cell.length_b   1.000
_cell.length_c   1.000
_cell.angle_alpha   90.00
_cell.angle_beta   90.00
_cell.angle_gamma   90.00
#
_symmetry.space_group_name_H-M   'P 1'
#
loop_
_entity.id
_entity.type
_entity.pdbx_description
1 polymer ?
#
loop_
_entity_poly.entity_id
_entity_poly.type
_entity_poly.pdbx_seq_one_letter_code
_entity_poly.pdbx_strand_id
1 'polypeptide(L)'
;MRKGELQQVDAPQVLYDRPDNLFVAGFIGSPAMNLLEGKLERDGNGLVAVAGGLRLALDRELVGARPALASFVGTPLIIGIRPESIDDAAIAGDDPRRQLRGEVLLRESLGSEVMVHLSVDARQAVTDEVRELAQDIGGEAPGSADQRAIVVGRFNARSRVQTAQTARAVVDTRSLHFFDPQTGLGIYDAEATDSKELDPS
;
A
#
# COMPACT_ATOMS: atom_id res chain seq x y z
N MET A 1 5.75 -9.47 -16.47
CA MET A 1 5.80 -8.90 -17.83
C MET A 1 4.50 -8.16 -18.10
N ARG A 2 4.54 -6.99 -18.73
CA ARG A 2 3.37 -6.18 -19.11
C ARG A 2 3.44 -5.91 -20.60
N LYS A 3 2.43 -6.31 -21.38
CA LYS A 3 2.40 -6.15 -22.85
C LYS A 3 3.69 -6.64 -23.57
N GLY A 4 4.31 -7.70 -23.06
CA GLY A 4 5.57 -8.24 -23.59
C GLY A 4 6.84 -7.61 -23.02
N GLU A 5 6.74 -6.50 -22.29
CA GLU A 5 7.87 -5.84 -21.64
C GLU A 5 8.13 -6.41 -20.25
N LEU A 6 9.41 -6.62 -19.96
CA LEU A 6 9.88 -7.07 -18.66
C LEU A 6 9.77 -5.92 -17.67
N GLN A 7 9.05 -6.11 -16.55
CA GLN A 7 8.85 -5.07 -15.55
C GLN A 7 9.87 -5.16 -14.41
N GLN A 8 10.13 -6.37 -13.94
CA GLN A 8 11.13 -6.65 -12.91
C GLN A 8 11.47 -8.14 -12.93
N VAL A 9 12.72 -8.50 -12.69
CA VAL A 9 13.20 -9.88 -12.50
C VAL A 9 14.06 -9.92 -11.27
N ASP A 10 13.61 -10.64 -10.26
CA ASP A 10 14.35 -10.83 -9.02
C ASP A 10 13.81 -12.07 -8.28
N ALA A 11 14.42 -12.40 -7.13
CA ALA A 11 13.88 -13.39 -6.22
C ALA A 11 12.45 -12.99 -5.76
N PRO A 12 11.52 -13.94 -5.57
CA PRO A 12 10.14 -13.64 -5.19
C PRO A 12 10.01 -12.71 -3.99
N GLN A 13 10.86 -12.85 -2.99
CA GLN A 13 10.86 -12.01 -1.80
C GLN A 13 11.24 -10.56 -2.13
N VAL A 14 12.21 -10.34 -3.04
CA VAL A 14 12.62 -9.00 -3.46
C VAL A 14 11.49 -8.31 -4.22
N LEU A 15 10.82 -9.03 -5.15
CA LEU A 15 9.64 -8.52 -5.86
C LEU A 15 8.53 -8.11 -4.90
N TYR A 16 8.39 -8.84 -3.79
CA TYR A 16 7.40 -8.57 -2.76
C TYR A 16 7.78 -7.36 -1.90
N ASP A 17 9.02 -7.31 -1.40
CA ASP A 17 9.47 -6.30 -0.45
C ASP A 17 9.85 -4.98 -1.12
N ARG A 18 10.28 -5.04 -2.39
CA ARG A 18 10.76 -3.88 -3.15
C ARG A 18 10.27 -3.91 -4.60
N PRO A 19 8.96 -3.79 -4.83
CA PRO A 19 8.41 -3.72 -6.19
C PRO A 19 8.88 -2.45 -6.89
N ASP A 20 9.48 -2.57 -8.08
CA ASP A 20 10.01 -1.44 -8.83
C ASP A 20 8.93 -0.45 -9.29
N ASN A 21 7.71 -0.92 -9.46
CA ASN A 21 6.61 -0.09 -9.93
C ASN A 21 5.23 -0.58 -9.44
N LEU A 22 4.21 0.22 -9.71
CA LEU A 22 2.82 -0.03 -9.34
C LEU A 22 2.26 -1.34 -9.91
N PHE A 23 2.69 -1.71 -11.14
CA PHE A 23 2.25 -2.96 -11.75
C PHE A 23 2.75 -4.17 -10.96
N VAL A 24 4.04 -4.20 -10.63
CA VAL A 24 4.62 -5.28 -9.81
C VAL A 24 3.98 -5.31 -8.42
N ALA A 25 3.82 -4.14 -7.79
CA ALA A 25 3.21 -4.01 -6.46
C ALA A 25 1.78 -4.56 -6.42
N GLY A 26 0.97 -4.26 -7.43
CA GLY A 26 -0.42 -4.72 -7.52
C GLY A 26 -0.56 -6.16 -7.97
N PHE A 27 0.43 -6.71 -8.71
CA PHE A 27 0.37 -8.08 -9.22
C PHE A 27 0.90 -9.10 -8.20
N ILE A 28 1.88 -8.73 -7.38
CA ILE A 28 2.53 -9.62 -6.42
C ILE A 28 1.81 -9.59 -5.08
N GLY A 29 1.21 -10.71 -4.72
CA GLY A 29 0.49 -10.93 -3.46
C GLY A 29 -0.98 -11.30 -3.67
N SER A 30 -1.53 -12.04 -2.72
CA SER A 30 -2.96 -12.37 -2.67
C SER A 30 -3.44 -12.27 -1.23
N PRO A 31 -4.25 -11.24 -0.92
CA PRO A 31 -4.73 -10.17 -1.80
C PRO A 31 -3.64 -9.21 -2.29
N ALA A 32 -3.97 -8.44 -3.33
CA ALA A 32 -3.11 -7.38 -3.86
C ALA A 32 -2.85 -6.26 -2.83
N MET A 33 -1.78 -5.48 -3.05
CA MET A 33 -1.47 -4.30 -2.24
C MET A 33 -2.58 -3.24 -2.33
N ASN A 34 -2.96 -2.68 -1.20
CA ASN A 34 -3.84 -1.51 -1.16
C ASN A 34 -3.07 -0.28 -1.65
N LEU A 35 -3.56 0.38 -2.68
CA LEU A 35 -2.95 1.56 -3.28
C LEU A 35 -3.86 2.78 -3.07
N LEU A 36 -3.38 3.78 -2.35
CA LEU A 36 -4.14 4.98 -1.97
C LEU A 36 -3.46 6.24 -2.50
N GLU A 37 -4.25 7.18 -3.02
CA GLU A 37 -3.76 8.52 -3.33
C GLU A 37 -3.45 9.28 -2.03
N GLY A 38 -2.27 9.90 -1.96
CA GLY A 38 -1.86 10.60 -0.77
C GLY A 38 -0.70 11.55 -0.98
N LYS A 39 -0.14 11.98 0.13
CA LYS A 39 1.06 12.84 0.20
C LYS A 39 1.82 12.57 1.48
N LEU A 40 3.07 13.04 1.54
CA LEU A 40 3.84 13.12 2.77
C LEU A 40 3.74 14.53 3.35
N GLU A 41 3.59 14.59 4.66
CA GLU A 41 3.64 15.84 5.45
C GLU A 41 4.73 15.72 6.52
N ARG A 42 5.27 16.86 6.96
CA ARG A 42 6.15 16.92 8.13
C ARG A 42 5.31 16.99 9.40
N ASP A 43 5.71 16.22 10.41
CA ASP A 43 5.15 16.29 11.76
C ASP A 43 6.29 16.27 12.77
N GLY A 44 6.64 17.45 13.28
CA GLY A 44 7.84 17.64 14.08
C GLY A 44 9.10 17.21 13.31
N ASN A 45 9.84 16.24 13.88
CA ASN A 45 11.05 15.69 13.26
C ASN A 45 10.78 14.45 12.41
N GLY A 46 9.51 14.07 12.20
CA GLY A 46 9.10 12.90 11.45
C GLY A 46 8.35 13.21 10.16
N LEU A 47 7.95 12.15 9.46
CA LEU A 47 7.07 12.21 8.31
C LEU A 47 5.76 11.49 8.62
N VAL A 48 4.67 11.98 8.04
CA VAL A 48 3.34 11.38 8.11
C VAL A 48 2.83 11.17 6.70
N ALA A 49 2.40 9.96 6.39
CA ALA A 49 1.66 9.67 5.17
C ALA A 49 0.19 10.03 5.38
N VAL A 50 -0.36 10.83 4.47
CA VAL A 50 -1.73 11.34 4.54
C VAL A 50 -2.50 10.91 3.30
N ALA A 51 -3.64 10.24 3.48
CA ALA A 51 -4.56 9.86 2.41
C ALA A 51 -6.01 10.13 2.87
N GLY A 52 -6.60 11.23 2.39
CA GLY A 52 -7.91 11.68 2.91
C GLY A 52 -7.87 11.91 4.42
N GLY A 53 -8.76 11.24 5.16
CA GLY A 53 -8.80 11.27 6.62
C GLY A 53 -7.76 10.36 7.31
N LEU A 54 -7.03 9.55 6.56
CA LEU A 54 -6.01 8.65 7.09
C LEU A 54 -4.69 9.39 7.32
N ARG A 55 -4.12 9.26 8.50
CA ARG A 55 -2.81 9.82 8.89
C ARG A 55 -1.96 8.75 9.56
N LEU A 56 -0.85 8.39 8.93
CA LEU A 56 0.06 7.33 9.39
C LEU A 56 1.45 7.93 9.65
N ALA A 57 1.85 8.01 10.91
CA ALA A 57 3.21 8.40 11.28
C ALA A 57 4.19 7.34 10.76
N LEU A 58 5.17 7.77 9.96
CA LEU A 58 6.15 6.86 9.40
C LEU A 58 7.15 6.43 10.48
N ASP A 59 7.55 5.18 10.39
CA ASP A 59 8.63 4.65 11.22
C ASP A 59 9.95 5.32 10.88
N ARG A 60 10.79 5.55 11.90
CA ARG A 60 12.10 6.21 11.72
C ARG A 60 13.08 5.38 10.92
N GLU A 61 13.02 4.06 11.05
CA GLU A 61 13.86 3.14 10.27
C GLU A 61 13.50 3.21 8.79
N LEU A 62 12.20 3.22 8.47
CA LEU A 62 11.73 3.40 7.10
C LEU A 62 12.23 4.72 6.50
N VAL A 63 12.07 5.82 7.23
CA VAL A 63 12.51 7.15 6.76
C VAL A 63 14.03 7.20 6.62
N GLY A 64 14.78 6.60 7.54
CA GLY A 64 16.24 6.51 7.47
C GLY A 64 16.74 5.66 6.31
N ALA A 65 16.02 4.57 6.00
CA ALA A 65 16.33 3.69 4.87
C ALA A 65 15.91 4.26 3.50
N ARG A 66 15.09 5.32 3.48
CA ARG A 66 14.56 5.93 2.24
C ARG A 66 14.65 7.47 2.30
N PRO A 67 15.85 8.06 2.31
CA PRO A 67 16.02 9.52 2.37
C PRO A 67 15.39 10.26 1.19
N ALA A 68 15.20 9.61 0.04
CA ALA A 68 14.47 10.17 -1.11
C ALA A 68 13.05 10.64 -0.76
N LEU A 69 12.38 10.04 0.24
CA LEU A 69 11.04 10.44 0.66
C LEU A 69 10.97 11.91 1.11
N ALA A 70 12.09 12.46 1.59
CA ALA A 70 12.13 13.86 2.01
C ALA A 70 11.87 14.85 0.87
N SER A 71 12.23 14.49 -0.37
CA SER A 71 11.99 15.32 -1.58
C SER A 71 10.53 15.27 -2.05
N PHE A 72 9.77 14.28 -1.62
CA PHE A 72 8.35 14.12 -1.96
C PHE A 72 7.40 14.76 -0.92
N VAL A 73 7.91 15.46 0.09
CA VAL A 73 7.06 16.13 1.07
C VAL A 73 6.23 17.22 0.40
N GLY A 74 4.91 17.14 0.57
CA GLY A 74 3.94 18.08 -0.03
C GLY A 74 3.54 17.78 -1.46
N THR A 75 4.19 16.80 -2.13
CA THR A 75 3.82 16.38 -3.49
C THR A 75 2.86 15.19 -3.46
N PRO A 76 1.98 15.04 -4.47
CA PRO A 76 1.16 13.84 -4.61
C PRO A 76 2.02 12.59 -4.75
N LEU A 77 1.62 11.52 -4.10
CA LEU A 77 2.22 10.19 -4.25
C LEU A 77 1.16 9.10 -4.03
N ILE A 78 1.51 7.87 -4.34
CA ILE A 78 0.67 6.71 -4.04
C ILE A 78 1.29 5.97 -2.84
N ILE A 79 0.43 5.69 -1.85
CA ILE A 79 0.78 4.95 -0.63
C ILE A 79 0.34 3.50 -0.82
N GLY A 80 1.29 2.58 -0.79
CA GLY A 80 1.05 1.14 -0.83
C GLY A 80 1.05 0.53 0.56
N ILE A 81 -0.01 -0.19 0.91
CA ILE A 81 -0.16 -0.88 2.19
C ILE A 81 -0.51 -2.34 1.91
N ARG A 82 0.34 -3.26 2.31
CA ARG A 82 0.04 -4.68 2.15
C ARG A 82 -1.02 -5.13 3.16
N PRO A 83 -1.90 -6.08 2.80
CA PRO A 83 -2.94 -6.58 3.71
C PRO A 83 -2.42 -7.10 5.05
N GLU A 84 -1.29 -7.78 5.06
CA GLU A 84 -0.64 -8.31 6.28
C GLU A 84 -0.02 -7.25 7.18
N SER A 85 0.15 -6.03 6.68
CA SER A 85 0.60 -4.88 7.48
C SER A 85 -0.54 -4.20 8.23
N ILE A 86 -1.76 -4.72 8.12
CA ILE A 86 -2.97 -4.17 8.73
C ILE A 86 -3.60 -5.22 9.64
N ASP A 87 -3.68 -4.95 10.93
CA ASP A 87 -4.31 -5.87 11.89
C ASP A 87 -5.31 -5.14 12.79
N ASP A 88 -6.14 -5.91 13.49
CA ASP A 88 -7.12 -5.40 14.47
C ASP A 88 -6.41 -4.66 15.61
N ALA A 89 -6.72 -3.37 15.78
CA ALA A 89 -6.13 -2.55 16.83
C ALA A 89 -6.42 -3.09 18.24
N ALA A 90 -7.51 -3.82 18.41
CA ALA A 90 -7.85 -4.45 19.69
C ALA A 90 -6.90 -5.61 20.07
N ILE A 91 -6.16 -6.15 19.10
CA ILE A 91 -5.23 -7.28 19.29
C ILE A 91 -3.77 -6.84 19.13
N ALA A 92 -3.47 -6.11 18.06
CA ALA A 92 -2.10 -5.71 17.73
C ALA A 92 -1.61 -4.48 18.53
N GLY A 93 -2.51 -3.82 19.27
CA GLY A 93 -2.22 -2.61 20.04
C GLY A 93 -2.75 -1.36 19.36
N ASP A 94 -3.31 -0.48 20.15
CA ASP A 94 -3.95 0.75 19.67
C ASP A 94 -2.95 1.92 19.69
N ASP A 95 -2.29 2.17 18.54
CA ASP A 95 -1.46 3.37 18.33
C ASP A 95 -2.22 4.38 17.45
N PRO A 96 -2.76 5.47 18.02
CA PRO A 96 -3.55 6.45 17.27
C PRO A 96 -2.78 7.14 16.13
N ARG A 97 -1.44 7.12 16.15
CA ARG A 97 -0.60 7.69 15.10
C ARG A 97 -0.46 6.79 13.87
N ARG A 98 -0.88 5.52 13.98
CA ARG A 98 -0.81 4.51 12.92
C ARG A 98 -2.15 3.81 12.72
N GLN A 99 -3.24 4.49 13.10
CA GLN A 99 -4.57 3.93 13.10
C GLN A 99 -5.29 4.20 11.77
N LEU A 100 -5.95 3.18 11.27
CA LEU A 100 -6.89 3.22 10.18
C LEU A 100 -8.29 2.95 10.75
N ARG A 101 -9.29 3.74 10.34
CA ARG A 101 -10.69 3.53 10.70
C ARG A 101 -11.51 3.34 9.43
N GLY A 102 -12.36 2.33 9.43
CA GLY A 102 -13.25 2.05 8.31
C GLY A 102 -14.47 1.25 8.72
N GLU A 103 -15.49 1.32 7.87
CA GLU A 103 -16.64 0.43 7.99
C GLU A 103 -16.28 -0.94 7.41
N VAL A 104 -16.57 -2.00 8.13
CA VAL A 104 -16.37 -3.38 7.68
C VAL A 104 -17.44 -3.74 6.66
N LEU A 105 -17.06 -3.83 5.40
CA LEU A 105 -17.94 -4.23 4.30
C LEU A 105 -18.07 -5.76 4.18
N LEU A 106 -16.94 -6.45 4.35
CA LEU A 106 -16.86 -7.90 4.23
C LEU A 106 -15.86 -8.45 5.24
N ARG A 107 -16.17 -9.62 5.80
CA ARG A 107 -15.32 -10.39 6.69
C ARG A 107 -15.29 -11.86 6.25
N GLU A 108 -14.11 -12.37 5.92
CA GLU A 108 -13.88 -13.74 5.48
C GLU A 108 -12.92 -14.44 6.44
N SER A 109 -13.37 -15.53 7.04
CA SER A 109 -12.53 -16.32 7.95
C SER A 109 -11.79 -17.41 7.17
N LEU A 110 -10.47 -17.36 7.18
CA LEU A 110 -9.59 -18.31 6.49
C LEU A 110 -8.93 -19.32 7.45
N GLY A 111 -9.49 -19.47 8.65
CA GLY A 111 -8.96 -20.36 9.69
C GLY A 111 -7.90 -19.69 10.56
N SER A 112 -6.68 -19.56 10.08
CA SER A 112 -5.57 -18.93 10.82
C SER A 112 -5.61 -17.40 10.84
N GLU A 113 -6.42 -16.79 9.98
CA GLU A 113 -6.54 -15.33 9.80
C GLU A 113 -7.93 -14.94 9.33
N VAL A 114 -8.22 -13.66 9.39
CA VAL A 114 -9.49 -13.08 8.92
C VAL A 114 -9.17 -11.97 7.92
N MET A 115 -9.67 -12.11 6.69
CA MET A 115 -9.63 -11.03 5.72
C MET A 115 -10.77 -10.06 5.99
N VAL A 116 -10.45 -8.78 6.11
CA VAL A 116 -11.42 -7.72 6.41
C VAL A 116 -11.32 -6.63 5.36
N HIS A 117 -12.44 -6.36 4.69
CA HIS A 117 -12.56 -5.28 3.72
C HIS A 117 -13.17 -4.06 4.40
N LEU A 118 -12.41 -2.97 4.45
CA LEU A 118 -12.75 -1.75 5.16
C LEU A 118 -13.01 -0.61 4.17
N SER A 119 -14.18 0.02 4.23
CA SER A 119 -14.41 1.30 3.56
C SER A 119 -13.80 2.41 4.39
N VAL A 120 -12.76 3.06 3.84
CA VAL A 120 -11.97 4.08 4.54
C VAL A 120 -12.14 5.45 3.90
N ASP A 121 -11.93 6.51 4.67
CA ASP A 121 -11.93 7.89 4.19
C ASP A 121 -10.58 8.21 3.51
N ALA A 122 -10.41 7.65 2.32
CA ALA A 122 -9.28 7.85 1.44
C ALA A 122 -9.74 7.63 -0.01
N ARG A 123 -8.89 7.95 -0.98
CA ARG A 123 -9.13 7.66 -2.40
C ARG A 123 -8.27 6.49 -2.84
N GLN A 124 -8.89 5.58 -3.59
CA GLN A 124 -8.16 4.52 -4.28
C GLN A 124 -7.30 5.16 -5.38
N ALA A 125 -6.04 4.75 -5.48
CA ALA A 125 -5.22 5.17 -6.60
C ALA A 125 -5.76 4.57 -7.91
N VAL A 126 -6.09 5.43 -8.87
CA VAL A 126 -6.63 5.05 -10.18
C VAL A 126 -5.61 5.47 -11.22
N THR A 127 -4.52 4.71 -11.33
CA THR A 127 -3.56 4.87 -12.43
C THR A 127 -3.96 3.95 -13.58
N ASP A 128 -3.38 4.19 -14.76
CA ASP A 128 -3.60 3.31 -15.92
C ASP A 128 -3.14 1.88 -15.61
N GLU A 129 -2.08 1.73 -14.81
CA GLU A 129 -1.60 0.45 -14.31
C GLU A 129 -2.64 -0.28 -13.45
N VAL A 130 -3.28 0.44 -12.53
CA VAL A 130 -4.31 -0.11 -11.64
C VAL A 130 -5.56 -0.48 -12.44
N ARG A 131 -5.94 0.32 -13.44
CA ARG A 131 -7.08 0.02 -14.33
C ARG A 131 -6.81 -1.23 -15.19
N GLU A 132 -5.63 -1.31 -15.80
CA GLU A 132 -5.25 -2.48 -16.60
C GLU A 132 -5.20 -3.74 -15.74
N LEU A 133 -4.61 -3.65 -14.55
CA LEU A 133 -4.54 -4.77 -13.61
C LEU A 133 -5.95 -5.25 -13.21
N ALA A 134 -6.87 -4.32 -12.91
CA ALA A 134 -8.25 -4.68 -12.59
C ALA A 134 -8.94 -5.39 -13.75
N GLN A 135 -8.71 -4.96 -15.00
CA GLN A 135 -9.25 -5.60 -16.20
C GLN A 135 -8.68 -7.01 -16.41
N ASP A 136 -7.37 -7.18 -16.21
CA ASP A 136 -6.68 -8.46 -16.42
C ASP A 136 -7.10 -9.53 -15.41
N ILE A 137 -7.42 -9.15 -14.18
CA ILE A 137 -7.92 -10.07 -13.15
C ILE A 137 -9.45 -10.19 -13.09
N GLY A 138 -10.16 -9.57 -14.05
CA GLY A 138 -11.63 -9.63 -14.13
C GLY A 138 -12.35 -8.87 -13.03
N GLY A 139 -11.67 -7.92 -12.37
CA GLY A 139 -12.23 -7.02 -11.38
C GLY A 139 -12.89 -5.78 -12.03
N GLU A 140 -13.82 -5.16 -11.31
CA GLU A 140 -14.31 -3.84 -11.70
C GLU A 140 -13.21 -2.81 -11.49
N ALA A 141 -13.04 -1.90 -12.47
CA ALA A 141 -12.14 -0.78 -12.32
C ALA A 141 -12.53 0.04 -11.06
N PRO A 142 -11.55 0.55 -10.29
CA PRO A 142 -11.86 1.39 -9.13
C PRO A 142 -12.80 2.51 -9.53
N GLY A 143 -13.85 2.72 -8.74
CA GLY A 143 -14.96 3.62 -9.03
C GLY A 143 -14.54 5.10 -9.18
N SER A 144 -15.51 5.95 -9.42
CA SER A 144 -15.35 7.40 -9.63
C SER A 144 -14.58 8.07 -8.49
N ALA A 145 -13.96 9.21 -8.78
CA ALA A 145 -13.13 10.03 -7.87
C ALA A 145 -13.77 10.38 -6.50
N ASP A 146 -15.07 10.16 -6.34
CA ASP A 146 -15.85 10.42 -5.11
C ASP A 146 -16.03 9.18 -4.22
N GLN A 147 -15.57 8.01 -4.65
CA GLN A 147 -15.80 6.78 -3.92
C GLN A 147 -14.72 6.55 -2.86
N ARG A 148 -15.16 6.18 -1.64
CA ARG A 148 -14.27 5.80 -0.54
C ARG A 148 -13.44 4.57 -0.94
N ALA A 149 -12.17 4.57 -0.57
CA ALA A 149 -11.30 3.43 -0.86
C ALA A 149 -11.72 2.19 -0.06
N ILE A 150 -11.59 1.02 -0.68
CA ILE A 150 -11.70 -0.25 0.00
C ILE A 150 -10.28 -0.74 0.31
N VAL A 151 -10.00 -0.90 1.59
CA VAL A 151 -8.72 -1.40 2.10
C VAL A 151 -8.92 -2.81 2.65
N VAL A 152 -8.13 -3.74 2.18
CA VAL A 152 -8.13 -5.12 2.67
C VAL A 152 -7.06 -5.27 3.74
N GLY A 153 -7.43 -5.73 4.92
CA GLY A 153 -6.52 -6.06 6.01
C GLY A 153 -6.55 -7.55 6.34
N ARG A 154 -5.42 -8.08 6.78
CA ARG A 154 -5.28 -9.46 7.26
C ARG A 154 -5.21 -9.44 8.77
N PHE A 155 -6.35 -9.64 9.42
CA PHE A 155 -6.50 -9.60 10.85
C PHE A 155 -6.21 -10.95 11.50
N ASN A 156 -5.74 -10.90 12.73
CA ASN A 156 -5.59 -12.10 13.55
C ASN A 156 -6.92 -12.89 13.63
N ALA A 157 -6.85 -14.22 13.63
CA ALA A 157 -8.01 -15.11 13.70
C ALA A 157 -8.92 -14.86 14.93
N ARG A 158 -8.38 -14.23 15.99
CA ARG A 158 -9.11 -13.88 17.21
C ARG A 158 -9.88 -12.57 17.10
N SER A 159 -9.75 -11.85 15.97
CA SER A 159 -10.50 -10.61 15.75
C SER A 159 -12.00 -10.85 15.79
N ARG A 160 -12.70 -9.96 16.52
CA ARG A 160 -14.15 -10.00 16.71
C ARG A 160 -14.90 -8.95 15.90
N VAL A 161 -14.24 -8.30 14.95
CA VAL A 161 -14.90 -7.33 14.07
C VAL A 161 -16.04 -7.97 13.31
N GLN A 162 -17.13 -7.24 13.12
CA GLN A 162 -18.32 -7.71 12.41
C GLN A 162 -18.62 -6.79 11.22
N THR A 163 -19.25 -7.35 10.20
CA THR A 163 -19.76 -6.58 9.05
C THR A 163 -20.72 -5.49 9.49
N ALA A 164 -20.74 -4.37 8.77
CA ALA A 164 -21.53 -3.16 9.05
C ALA A 164 -21.18 -2.45 10.39
N GLN A 165 -20.01 -2.73 10.96
CA GLN A 165 -19.48 -2.00 12.11
C GLN A 165 -18.25 -1.17 11.70
N THR A 166 -18.01 -0.08 12.42
CA THR A 166 -16.75 0.64 12.32
C THR A 166 -15.66 -0.13 13.06
N ALA A 167 -14.62 -0.53 12.36
CA ALA A 167 -13.42 -1.12 12.95
C ALA A 167 -12.26 -0.12 13.01
N ARG A 168 -11.38 -0.36 13.99
CA ARG A 168 -10.08 0.29 14.11
C ARG A 168 -9.01 -0.75 13.81
N ALA A 169 -8.17 -0.43 12.87
CA ALA A 169 -7.00 -1.23 12.53
C ALA A 169 -5.73 -0.44 12.80
N VAL A 170 -4.65 -1.11 13.10
CA VAL A 170 -3.31 -0.54 13.18
C VAL A 170 -2.53 -0.95 11.94
N VAL A 171 -1.72 -0.03 11.43
CA VAL A 171 -0.88 -0.25 10.26
C VAL A 171 0.59 -0.33 10.70
N ASP A 172 1.29 -1.37 10.28
CA ASP A 172 2.74 -1.44 10.41
C ASP A 172 3.40 -0.52 9.37
N THR A 173 3.80 0.66 9.83
CA THR A 173 4.36 1.70 8.98
C THR A 173 5.81 1.48 8.57
N ARG A 174 6.47 0.39 9.04
CA ARG A 174 7.81 -0.02 8.59
C ARG A 174 7.79 -0.61 7.18
N SER A 175 6.66 -1.19 6.79
CA SER A 175 6.47 -1.90 5.52
C SER A 175 5.62 -1.12 4.51
N LEU A 176 5.47 0.20 4.67
CA LEU A 176 4.79 1.03 3.68
C LEU A 176 5.61 1.16 2.40
N HIS A 177 4.91 1.20 1.29
CA HIS A 177 5.47 1.47 -0.03
C HIS A 177 5.01 2.83 -0.53
N PHE A 178 5.85 3.48 -1.34
CA PHE A 178 5.54 4.77 -1.93
C PHE A 178 5.89 4.75 -3.41
N PHE A 179 5.03 5.33 -4.24
CA PHE A 179 5.21 5.38 -5.69
C PHE A 179 4.92 6.78 -6.20
N ASP A 180 5.67 7.17 -7.22
CA ASP A 180 5.41 8.39 -7.97
C ASP A 180 4.21 8.16 -8.90
N PRO A 181 3.13 8.94 -8.80
CA PRO A 181 1.94 8.75 -9.62
C PRO A 181 2.14 9.07 -11.10
N GLN A 182 3.19 9.82 -11.46
CA GLN A 182 3.48 10.19 -12.85
C GLN A 182 4.24 9.11 -13.60
N THR A 183 5.20 8.47 -12.92
CA THR A 183 6.06 7.45 -13.52
C THR A 183 5.62 6.03 -13.19
N GLY A 184 4.81 5.87 -12.13
CA GLY A 184 4.45 4.58 -11.55
C GLY A 184 5.60 3.90 -10.81
N LEU A 185 6.78 4.51 -10.73
CA LEU A 185 7.96 3.90 -10.11
C LEU A 185 7.92 3.98 -8.58
N GLY A 186 8.50 2.97 -7.94
CA GLY A 186 8.71 2.94 -6.51
C GLY A 186 9.72 4.00 -6.06
N ILE A 187 9.41 4.71 -4.97
CA ILE A 187 10.29 5.71 -4.37
C ILE A 187 11.19 4.98 -3.37
N TYR A 188 12.32 4.52 -3.88
CA TYR A 188 13.42 3.94 -3.10
C TYR A 188 14.63 4.86 -3.23
N ASP A 189 15.66 4.66 -2.40
CA ASP A 189 16.88 5.43 -2.58
C ASP A 189 17.52 5.12 -3.92
N ALA A 190 18.14 6.14 -4.49
CA ALA A 190 18.91 6.05 -5.72
C ALA A 190 20.24 5.29 -5.48
N GLU A 191 20.18 4.05 -4.98
CA GLU A 191 21.29 3.13 -5.10
C GLU A 191 20.98 2.11 -6.17
N ALA A 192 21.77 2.23 -7.22
CA ALA A 192 22.03 1.25 -8.25
C ALA A 192 20.83 0.91 -9.16
N THR A 193 20.44 1.84 -10.00
CA THR A 193 20.42 1.45 -11.40
C THR A 193 21.87 1.26 -11.83
N ASP A 194 22.52 0.26 -11.30
CA ASP A 194 23.68 -0.30 -11.96
C ASP A 194 23.14 -0.97 -13.23
N SER A 195 23.14 -0.18 -14.28
CA SER A 195 22.92 -0.63 -15.65
C SER A 195 23.94 -1.73 -15.89
N LYS A 196 23.54 -2.98 -15.67
CA LYS A 196 24.17 -4.08 -16.38
C LYS A 196 23.83 -3.85 -17.84
N GLU A 197 24.66 -3.03 -18.51
CA GLU A 197 24.91 -3.16 -19.92
C GLU A 197 25.10 -4.66 -20.18
N LEU A 198 24.11 -5.26 -20.77
CA LEU A 198 24.24 -6.53 -21.45
C LEU A 198 25.19 -6.25 -22.61
N ASP A 199 26.48 -6.51 -22.40
CA ASP A 199 27.49 -6.58 -23.44
C ASP A 199 27.02 -7.64 -24.45
N PRO A 200 26.75 -7.26 -25.72
CA PRO A 200 26.41 -8.22 -26.76
C PRO A 200 27.71 -8.73 -27.33
N SER A 201 28.19 -9.87 -26.85
CA SER A 201 29.25 -10.65 -27.55
C SER A 201 28.76 -12.05 -27.79
#